data_0f4f6da4fd5ef488e77b65270f1f239c
#
_entry.id   0f4f6da4fd5ef488e77b65270f1f239c
#
_cell.length_a   1.000
_cell.length_b   1.000
_cell.length_c   1.000
_cell.angle_alpha   90.00
_cell.angle_beta   90.00
_cell.angle_gamma   90.00
#
_symmetry.space_group_name_H-M   'P 1'
#
loop_
_entity.id
_entity.type
_entity.pdbx_description
1 polymer ?
#
loop_
_entity_poly.entity_id
_entity_poly.type
_entity_poly.pdbx_seq_one_letter_code
_entity_poly.pdbx_strand_id
1 'polypeptide(L)'
;MNLTEISKKYPVLKKALASVLTVDIGNTFTKTSTNVVFASRVSAVTKHGSRATGISNITWNGKLYTVGNKEGKLNMEANKYMSDHYKLNLLNAIALSFKGETKIKVRLAVGLPAEYYIDHSIPLKNEIKKMEKQSITINNITYDIEILDVQVFKQGGTLSAETMETFTYPMLLLDFGGGTLDVSHWKYEKDEFGNKVLGMTKASSFAQHGFEPTIEALLTKFNSAEGSDGNYDISDAIEYLEDDELPFGEANVLKDIKDLVLRPYVEKAISSINSSFKPNTCKDIRIIGGPAQLLLEYLQTEFIKTEPKLIDNKNPQCANAILFAERYKELLVLEYLDGNKEVAATTVAGQ
;
A
#
# COMPACT_ATOMS: atom_id res chain seq x y z
N MET A 1 -15.20 -6.85 -16.08
CA MET A 1 -14.97 -6.12 -17.37
C MET A 1 -13.49 -6.26 -17.74
N ASN A 2 -13.16 -6.77 -18.93
CA ASN A 2 -11.76 -7.03 -19.30
C ASN A 2 -11.06 -5.74 -19.78
N LEU A 3 -10.26 -5.12 -18.89
CA LEU A 3 -9.50 -3.89 -19.16
C LEU A 3 -8.56 -4.02 -20.38
N THR A 4 -8.03 -5.23 -20.62
CA THR A 4 -7.11 -5.50 -21.74
C THR A 4 -7.83 -5.42 -23.09
N GLU A 5 -9.04 -5.94 -23.20
CA GLU A 5 -9.83 -5.88 -24.43
C GLU A 5 -10.31 -4.46 -24.73
N ILE A 6 -10.77 -3.74 -23.69
CA ILE A 6 -11.20 -2.35 -23.82
C ILE A 6 -10.04 -1.45 -24.25
N SER A 7 -8.86 -1.63 -23.66
CA SER A 7 -7.68 -0.83 -24.01
C SER A 7 -7.22 -1.05 -25.46
N LYS A 8 -7.42 -2.24 -26.02
CA LYS A 8 -7.15 -2.51 -27.45
C LYS A 8 -8.10 -1.75 -28.37
N LYS A 9 -9.37 -1.63 -27.97
CA LYS A 9 -10.43 -0.98 -28.78
C LYS A 9 -10.30 0.55 -28.79
N TYR A 10 -9.79 1.15 -27.72
CA TYR A 10 -9.75 2.60 -27.52
C TYR A 10 -8.34 3.12 -27.23
N PRO A 11 -7.57 3.59 -28.24
CA PRO A 11 -6.17 4.03 -28.07
C PRO A 11 -5.98 5.17 -27.06
N VAL A 12 -6.94 6.12 -27.00
CA VAL A 12 -6.90 7.23 -26.02
C VAL A 12 -7.00 6.70 -24.60
N LEU A 13 -7.89 5.76 -24.35
CA LEU A 13 -8.06 5.12 -23.06
C LEU A 13 -6.82 4.29 -22.70
N LYS A 14 -6.22 3.58 -23.67
CA LYS A 14 -4.97 2.85 -23.47
C LYS A 14 -3.86 3.76 -22.91
N LYS A 15 -3.70 4.97 -23.47
CA LYS A 15 -2.72 5.95 -22.98
C LYS A 15 -3.06 6.45 -21.58
N ALA A 16 -4.35 6.70 -21.30
CA ALA A 16 -4.79 7.11 -19.97
C ALA A 16 -4.52 6.01 -18.93
N LEU A 17 -4.84 4.75 -19.23
CA LEU A 17 -4.61 3.61 -18.34
C LEU A 17 -3.10 3.37 -18.08
N ALA A 18 -2.25 3.56 -19.10
CA ALA A 18 -0.81 3.41 -18.98
C ALA A 18 -0.16 4.50 -18.10
N SER A 19 -0.80 5.66 -17.96
CA SER A 19 -0.31 6.75 -17.09
C SER A 19 -0.75 6.62 -15.63
N VAL A 20 -1.52 5.58 -15.26
CA VAL A 20 -1.93 5.36 -13.88
C VAL A 20 -0.78 4.79 -13.07
N LEU A 21 -0.40 5.51 -12.03
CA LEU A 21 0.49 5.04 -10.98
C LEU A 21 -0.22 5.18 -9.63
N THR A 22 -0.10 4.18 -8.79
CA THR A 22 -0.59 4.26 -7.43
C THR A 22 0.54 4.09 -6.44
N VAL A 23 0.49 4.89 -5.39
CA VAL A 23 1.53 4.96 -4.36
C VAL A 23 0.88 4.80 -2.99
N ASP A 24 1.27 3.78 -2.28
CA ASP A 24 0.93 3.55 -0.88
C ASP A 24 2.10 4.00 0.00
N ILE A 25 1.96 5.17 0.64
CA ILE A 25 2.98 5.73 1.54
C ILE A 25 2.64 5.31 2.98
N GLY A 26 3.12 4.13 3.34
CA GLY A 26 3.03 3.63 4.71
C GLY A 26 3.98 4.34 5.66
N ASN A 27 3.88 4.03 6.96
CA ASN A 27 4.78 4.57 7.97
C ASN A 27 6.22 4.06 7.76
N THR A 28 6.39 2.78 7.49
CA THR A 28 7.69 2.13 7.36
C THR A 28 8.19 2.13 5.91
N PHE A 29 7.33 1.77 4.95
CA PHE A 29 7.68 1.65 3.53
C PHE A 29 6.71 2.39 2.62
N THR A 30 7.25 2.99 1.55
CA THR A 30 6.51 3.47 0.39
C THR A 30 6.53 2.39 -0.68
N LYS A 31 5.37 2.07 -1.25
CA LYS A 31 5.18 1.02 -2.23
C LYS A 31 4.37 1.54 -3.40
N THR A 32 4.60 0.97 -4.58
CA THR A 32 3.89 1.39 -5.80
C THR A 32 3.24 0.21 -6.52
N SER A 33 2.28 0.48 -7.39
CA SER A 33 1.69 -0.53 -8.28
C SER A 33 2.66 -1.08 -9.33
N THR A 34 3.86 -0.53 -9.43
CA THR A 34 4.95 -1.04 -10.28
C THR A 34 5.99 -1.85 -9.49
N ASN A 35 5.65 -2.26 -8.26
CA ASN A 35 6.51 -2.99 -7.34
C ASN A 35 7.80 -2.25 -6.92
N VAL A 36 7.81 -0.92 -6.97
CA VAL A 36 8.86 -0.13 -6.32
C VAL A 36 8.57 -0.08 -4.83
N VAL A 37 9.56 -0.47 -4.02
CA VAL A 37 9.50 -0.44 -2.55
C VAL A 37 10.74 0.24 -2.01
N PHE A 38 10.59 1.14 -1.06
CA PHE A 38 11.69 1.76 -0.32
C PHE A 38 11.21 2.27 1.05
N ALA A 39 12.15 2.43 2.00
CA ALA A 39 11.80 2.93 3.33
C ALA A 39 11.24 4.37 3.27
N SER A 40 10.12 4.62 3.94
CA SER A 40 9.47 5.95 4.03
C SER A 40 10.26 6.91 4.93
N ARG A 41 11.58 6.93 4.83
CA ARG A 41 12.47 7.72 5.67
C ARG A 41 13.08 8.85 4.88
N VAL A 42 13.06 10.06 5.45
CA VAL A 42 13.59 11.26 4.81
C VAL A 42 14.54 12.00 5.78
N SER A 43 15.66 12.46 5.29
CA SER A 43 16.57 13.35 6.01
C SER A 43 16.93 14.55 5.17
N ALA A 44 16.92 15.75 5.76
CA ALA A 44 17.58 16.90 5.18
C ALA A 44 19.08 16.77 5.36
N VAL A 45 19.87 17.04 4.32
CA VAL A 45 21.32 16.92 4.34
C VAL A 45 21.98 18.19 3.82
N THR A 46 23.20 18.46 4.29
CA THR A 46 24.00 19.63 3.85
C THR A 46 24.92 19.30 2.68
N LYS A 47 25.19 18.00 2.44
CA LYS A 47 26.02 17.48 1.34
C LYS A 47 25.41 16.20 0.80
N HIS A 48 25.71 15.85 -0.46
CA HIS A 48 25.27 14.57 -1.01
C HIS A 48 25.72 13.42 -0.12
N GLY A 49 24.74 12.63 0.31
CA GLY A 49 24.94 11.45 1.15
C GLY A 49 25.55 10.28 0.38
N SER A 50 25.62 9.13 1.02
CA SER A 50 26.11 7.88 0.46
C SER A 50 25.30 7.45 -0.80
N ARG A 51 26.00 6.82 -1.76
CA ARG A 51 25.38 6.16 -2.92
C ARG A 51 24.98 4.71 -2.61
N ALA A 52 24.58 4.43 -1.37
CA ALA A 52 24.12 3.08 -1.02
C ALA A 52 22.89 2.68 -1.85
N THR A 53 22.78 1.41 -2.14
CA THR A 53 21.64 0.83 -2.86
C THR A 53 20.34 1.14 -2.12
N GLY A 54 19.30 1.52 -2.84
CA GLY A 54 17.99 1.84 -2.27
C GLY A 54 17.84 3.25 -1.69
N ILE A 55 18.92 4.07 -1.70
CA ILE A 55 18.88 5.47 -1.23
C ILE A 55 18.83 6.43 -2.41
N SER A 56 17.88 7.36 -2.38
CA SER A 56 17.76 8.46 -3.33
C SER A 56 18.29 9.76 -2.74
N ASN A 57 19.28 10.37 -3.40
CA ASN A 57 19.72 11.74 -3.10
C ASN A 57 18.89 12.71 -3.92
N ILE A 58 18.08 13.54 -3.26
CA ILE A 58 17.06 14.36 -3.90
C ILE A 58 17.37 15.84 -3.70
N THR A 59 17.38 16.61 -4.80
CA THR A 59 17.32 18.08 -4.74
C THR A 59 15.91 18.52 -5.14
N TRP A 60 15.22 19.18 -4.24
CA TRP A 60 13.88 19.72 -4.44
C TRP A 60 13.74 21.10 -3.78
N ASN A 61 13.18 22.08 -4.51
CA ASN A 61 13.06 23.47 -4.06
C ASN A 61 14.38 24.06 -3.53
N GLY A 62 15.51 23.73 -4.18
CA GLY A 62 16.84 24.21 -3.79
C GLY A 62 17.43 23.58 -2.51
N LYS A 63 16.75 22.62 -1.91
CA LYS A 63 17.20 21.89 -0.72
C LYS A 63 17.58 20.46 -1.07
N LEU A 64 18.54 19.92 -0.31
CA LEU A 64 19.06 18.56 -0.49
C LEU A 64 18.49 17.62 0.57
N TYR A 65 18.04 16.46 0.15
CA TYR A 65 17.45 15.41 0.98
C TYR A 65 18.00 14.04 0.61
N THR A 66 17.90 13.09 1.54
CA THR A 66 17.97 11.65 1.25
C THR A 66 16.62 11.01 1.56
N VAL A 67 16.18 10.10 0.69
CA VAL A 67 14.98 9.28 0.85
C VAL A 67 15.37 7.81 0.80
N GLY A 68 14.79 6.99 1.67
CA GLY A 68 15.09 5.55 1.79
C GLY A 68 16.28 5.26 2.71
N ASN A 69 16.92 6.25 3.31
CA ASN A 69 18.06 6.05 4.22
C ASN A 69 17.59 5.50 5.58
N LYS A 70 18.25 4.45 6.06
CA LYS A 70 18.01 3.82 7.37
C LYS A 70 18.07 4.82 8.54
N GLU A 71 18.95 5.82 8.48
CA GLU A 71 19.09 6.88 9.49
C GLU A 71 18.06 8.01 9.33
N GLY A 72 17.24 8.00 8.28
CA GLY A 72 16.20 8.99 8.02
C GLY A 72 15.08 8.93 9.06
N LYS A 73 14.39 10.06 9.24
CA LYS A 73 13.23 10.14 10.14
C LYS A 73 12.00 9.54 9.46
N LEU A 74 11.23 8.80 10.21
CA LEU A 74 9.84 8.44 9.89
C LEU A 74 8.93 9.62 10.27
N ASN A 75 7.81 9.77 9.58
CA ASN A 75 6.77 10.69 10.00
C ASN A 75 5.51 9.90 10.37
N MET A 76 5.24 9.79 11.66
CA MET A 76 4.11 9.06 12.24
C MET A 76 2.94 9.98 12.63
N GLU A 77 3.07 11.28 12.39
CA GLU A 77 2.04 12.25 12.77
C GLU A 77 0.75 12.09 11.94
N ALA A 78 -0.38 12.39 12.55
CA ALA A 78 -1.69 12.33 11.89
C ALA A 78 -1.79 13.25 10.66
N ASN A 79 -1.05 14.38 10.66
CA ASN A 79 -1.00 15.35 9.57
C ASN A 79 0.14 15.11 8.56
N LYS A 80 0.83 13.95 8.64
CA LYS A 80 1.97 13.61 7.77
C LYS A 80 1.71 13.83 6.27
N TYR A 81 0.47 13.67 5.84
CA TYR A 81 0.04 13.77 4.44
C TYR A 81 0.22 15.17 3.81
N MET A 82 0.42 16.21 4.64
CA MET A 82 0.66 17.59 4.19
C MET A 82 2.15 17.96 4.22
N SER A 83 3.00 17.10 4.76
CA SER A 83 4.41 17.39 5.02
C SER A 83 5.28 17.27 3.77
N ASP A 84 6.42 17.95 3.78
CA ASP A 84 7.47 17.77 2.76
C ASP A 84 8.00 16.33 2.74
N HIS A 85 8.01 15.66 3.89
CA HIS A 85 8.34 14.25 4.01
C HIS A 85 7.44 13.35 3.13
N TYR A 86 6.13 13.56 3.18
CA TYR A 86 5.18 12.83 2.34
C TYR A 86 5.40 13.15 0.85
N LYS A 87 5.54 14.44 0.51
CA LYS A 87 5.75 14.91 -0.86
C LYS A 87 7.03 14.35 -1.49
N LEU A 88 8.12 14.28 -0.72
CA LEU A 88 9.40 13.72 -1.17
C LEU A 88 9.30 12.22 -1.43
N ASN A 89 8.65 11.46 -0.55
CA ASN A 89 8.39 10.04 -0.79
C ASN A 89 7.53 9.83 -2.04
N LEU A 90 6.50 10.66 -2.24
CA LEU A 90 5.63 10.60 -3.42
C LEU A 90 6.39 10.87 -4.72
N LEU A 91 7.15 11.96 -4.78
CA LEU A 91 7.93 12.34 -5.96
C LEU A 91 9.02 11.31 -6.29
N ASN A 92 9.68 10.77 -5.25
CA ASN A 92 10.65 9.68 -5.41
C ASN A 92 9.98 8.42 -5.98
N ALA A 93 8.82 8.03 -5.45
CA ALA A 93 8.06 6.89 -5.94
C ALA A 93 7.66 7.05 -7.42
N ILE A 94 7.21 8.23 -7.81
CA ILE A 94 6.86 8.53 -9.21
C ILE A 94 8.11 8.37 -10.10
N ALA A 95 9.21 9.03 -9.79
CA ALA A 95 10.42 8.98 -10.61
C ALA A 95 10.97 7.55 -10.74
N LEU A 96 11.00 6.77 -9.66
CA LEU A 96 11.49 5.39 -9.66
C LEU A 96 10.57 4.43 -10.44
N SER A 97 9.27 4.74 -10.53
CA SER A 97 8.28 3.90 -11.22
C SER A 97 8.33 4.02 -12.74
N PHE A 98 8.79 5.16 -13.28
CA PHE A 98 8.92 5.41 -14.71
C PHE A 98 10.39 5.35 -15.17
N LYS A 99 10.97 4.15 -15.06
CA LYS A 99 12.39 3.92 -15.39
C LYS A 99 12.72 4.40 -16.82
N GLY A 100 13.73 5.27 -16.95
CA GLY A 100 14.22 5.77 -18.23
C GLY A 100 13.45 6.99 -18.77
N GLU A 101 12.36 7.41 -18.13
CA GLU A 101 11.61 8.61 -18.49
C GLU A 101 11.99 9.76 -17.57
N THR A 102 12.36 10.90 -18.14
CA THR A 102 12.65 12.14 -17.39
C THR A 102 11.52 13.17 -17.48
N LYS A 103 10.57 12.99 -18.41
CA LYS A 103 9.34 13.78 -18.54
C LYS A 103 8.15 12.90 -18.31
N ILE A 104 7.63 12.92 -17.08
CA ILE A 104 6.61 11.99 -16.59
C ILE A 104 5.27 12.70 -16.53
N LYS A 105 4.25 12.11 -17.18
CA LYS A 105 2.85 12.51 -17.05
C LYS A 105 2.07 11.39 -16.37
N VAL A 106 1.58 11.64 -15.16
CA VAL A 106 1.00 10.61 -14.31
C VAL A 106 -0.42 10.93 -13.87
N ARG A 107 -1.30 9.93 -13.91
CA ARG A 107 -2.55 9.89 -13.15
C ARG A 107 -2.28 9.17 -11.85
N LEU A 108 -2.36 9.89 -10.76
CA LEU A 108 -1.89 9.44 -9.46
C LEU A 108 -3.03 8.97 -8.58
N ALA A 109 -2.85 7.84 -7.91
CA ALA A 109 -3.68 7.48 -6.78
C ALA A 109 -2.83 7.23 -5.53
N VAL A 110 -3.37 7.60 -4.37
CA VAL A 110 -2.75 7.40 -3.06
C VAL A 110 -3.73 6.78 -2.08
N GLY A 111 -3.21 6.13 -1.04
CA GLY A 111 -4.00 5.51 0.02
C GLY A 111 -4.06 6.35 1.29
N LEU A 112 -5.18 6.19 2.02
CA LEU A 112 -5.34 6.64 3.41
C LEU A 112 -5.89 5.50 4.25
N PRO A 113 -5.43 5.34 5.50
CA PRO A 113 -6.06 4.44 6.47
C PRO A 113 -7.57 4.70 6.57
N ALA A 114 -8.35 3.67 6.82
CA ALA A 114 -9.81 3.75 6.85
C ALA A 114 -10.32 4.82 7.84
N GLU A 115 -9.65 4.97 8.97
CA GLU A 115 -9.96 5.94 10.02
C GLU A 115 -9.83 7.40 9.54
N TYR A 116 -8.78 7.70 8.75
CA TYR A 116 -8.49 9.06 8.31
C TYR A 116 -9.15 9.45 6.98
N TYR A 117 -9.77 8.49 6.29
CA TYR A 117 -10.24 8.68 4.93
C TYR A 117 -11.29 9.79 4.80
N ILE A 118 -12.27 9.83 5.71
CA ILE A 118 -13.39 10.80 5.64
C ILE A 118 -12.85 12.22 5.79
N ASP A 119 -12.00 12.47 6.76
CA ASP A 119 -11.55 13.81 7.10
C ASP A 119 -10.39 14.31 6.23
N HIS A 120 -9.57 13.40 5.70
CA HIS A 120 -8.31 13.77 5.03
C HIS A 120 -8.26 13.48 3.52
N SER A 121 -9.23 12.77 2.93
CA SER A 121 -9.19 12.43 1.50
C SER A 121 -9.24 13.66 0.59
N ILE A 122 -10.16 14.58 0.84
CA ILE A 122 -10.28 15.82 0.06
C ILE A 122 -9.09 16.76 0.30
N PRO A 123 -8.69 17.06 1.55
CA PRO A 123 -7.48 17.83 1.83
C PRO A 123 -6.23 17.28 1.14
N LEU A 124 -5.98 15.96 1.24
CA LEU A 124 -4.83 15.33 0.60
C LEU A 124 -4.89 15.46 -0.93
N LYS A 125 -6.04 15.19 -1.55
CA LYS A 125 -6.24 15.37 -2.98
C LYS A 125 -5.89 16.80 -3.42
N ASN A 126 -6.32 17.80 -2.67
CA ASN A 126 -6.07 19.21 -2.98
C ASN A 126 -4.58 19.57 -2.80
N GLU A 127 -3.90 19.04 -1.78
CA GLU A 127 -2.46 19.25 -1.60
C GLU A 127 -1.63 18.66 -2.73
N ILE A 128 -1.97 17.45 -3.18
CA ILE A 128 -1.27 16.84 -4.31
C ILE A 128 -1.55 17.59 -5.61
N LYS A 129 -2.78 18.10 -5.82
CA LYS A 129 -3.12 18.94 -6.98
C LYS A 129 -2.31 20.25 -7.03
N LYS A 130 -1.94 20.84 -5.88
CA LYS A 130 -1.03 22.01 -5.86
C LYS A 130 0.38 21.67 -6.38
N MET A 131 0.73 20.39 -6.43
CA MET A 131 1.98 19.88 -6.99
C MET A 131 1.87 19.48 -8.46
N GLU A 132 0.89 20.01 -9.22
CA GLU A 132 0.60 19.62 -10.61
C GLU A 132 1.84 19.50 -11.50
N LYS A 133 2.78 20.46 -11.36
CA LYS A 133 4.05 20.45 -12.10
C LYS A 133 5.21 20.59 -11.14
N GLN A 134 6.07 19.60 -11.14
CA GLN A 134 7.26 19.55 -10.29
C GLN A 134 8.50 19.23 -11.09
N SER A 135 9.61 19.89 -10.76
CA SER A 135 10.94 19.49 -11.22
C SER A 135 11.76 19.05 -10.00
N ILE A 136 12.33 17.85 -10.07
CA ILE A 136 13.08 17.24 -8.96
C ILE A 136 14.32 16.55 -9.54
N THR A 137 15.47 16.71 -8.88
CA THR A 137 16.69 16.01 -9.27
C THR A 137 16.94 14.85 -8.32
N ILE A 138 17.03 13.64 -8.84
CA ILE A 138 17.31 12.41 -8.07
C ILE A 138 18.58 11.78 -8.62
N ASN A 139 19.58 11.58 -7.76
CA ASN A 139 20.87 10.98 -8.13
C ASN A 139 21.48 11.61 -9.39
N ASN A 140 21.44 12.95 -9.50
CA ASN A 140 21.90 13.78 -10.62
C ASN A 140 21.08 13.69 -11.92
N ILE A 141 19.92 13.04 -11.90
CA ILE A 141 18.97 13.03 -13.04
C ILE A 141 17.80 13.93 -12.69
N THR A 142 17.48 14.89 -13.56
CA THR A 142 16.33 15.78 -13.36
C THR A 142 15.09 15.17 -14.01
N TYR A 143 13.99 15.13 -13.25
CA TYR A 143 12.70 14.65 -13.66
C TYR A 143 11.70 15.81 -13.64
N ASP A 144 11.00 15.99 -14.76
CA ASP A 144 9.86 16.90 -14.88
C ASP A 144 8.58 16.08 -14.78
N ILE A 145 7.86 16.24 -13.68
CA ILE A 145 6.66 15.46 -13.33
C ILE A 145 5.43 16.35 -13.51
N GLU A 146 4.47 15.89 -14.30
CA GLU A 146 3.14 16.50 -14.46
C GLU A 146 2.07 15.52 -13.93
N ILE A 147 1.38 15.91 -12.85
CA ILE A 147 0.28 15.14 -12.26
C ILE A 147 -1.02 15.56 -12.95
N LEU A 148 -1.56 14.67 -13.79
CA LEU A 148 -2.74 14.93 -14.63
C LEU A 148 -4.06 14.85 -13.85
N ASP A 149 -4.14 13.91 -12.90
CA ASP A 149 -5.29 13.72 -12.01
C ASP A 149 -4.85 12.99 -10.74
N VAL A 150 -5.66 13.14 -9.69
CA VAL A 150 -5.41 12.54 -8.37
C VAL A 150 -6.66 11.86 -7.85
N GLN A 151 -6.52 10.60 -7.43
CA GLN A 151 -7.53 9.88 -6.66
C GLN A 151 -6.97 9.50 -5.28
N VAL A 152 -7.84 9.47 -4.28
CA VAL A 152 -7.50 9.02 -2.93
C VAL A 152 -8.36 7.83 -2.59
N PHE A 153 -7.75 6.72 -2.19
CA PHE A 153 -8.43 5.47 -1.86
C PHE A 153 -8.27 5.10 -0.38
N LYS A 154 -9.17 4.26 0.09
CA LYS A 154 -9.15 3.72 1.45
C LYS A 154 -8.29 2.46 1.50
N GLN A 155 -7.25 2.44 2.34
CA GLN A 155 -6.45 1.23 2.62
C GLN A 155 -7.33 0.14 3.23
N GLY A 156 -7.05 -1.11 2.89
CA GLY A 156 -7.85 -2.26 3.35
C GLY A 156 -9.34 -2.23 2.96
N GLY A 157 -9.77 -1.26 2.11
CA GLY A 157 -11.18 -1.06 1.79
C GLY A 157 -11.45 -0.69 0.33
N THR A 158 -10.49 -0.88 -0.57
CA THR A 158 -10.64 -0.57 -2.00
C THR A 158 -10.36 -1.81 -2.84
N LEU A 159 -11.36 -2.27 -3.57
CA LEU A 159 -11.31 -3.43 -4.46
C LEU A 159 -11.90 -3.06 -5.83
N SER A 160 -11.35 -3.61 -6.92
CA SER A 160 -11.96 -3.56 -8.24
C SER A 160 -13.10 -4.59 -8.34
N ALA A 161 -14.03 -4.40 -9.29
CA ALA A 161 -15.08 -5.38 -9.53
C ALA A 161 -14.49 -6.75 -9.92
N GLU A 162 -13.43 -6.76 -10.74
CA GLU A 162 -12.74 -7.99 -11.17
C GLU A 162 -12.16 -8.74 -9.97
N THR A 163 -11.48 -8.03 -9.04
CA THR A 163 -10.96 -8.63 -7.80
C THR A 163 -12.10 -9.13 -6.91
N MET A 164 -13.19 -8.36 -6.77
CA MET A 164 -14.34 -8.77 -5.97
C MET A 164 -15.00 -10.06 -6.46
N GLU A 165 -14.99 -10.35 -7.77
CA GLU A 165 -15.53 -11.59 -8.35
C GLU A 165 -14.73 -12.84 -7.97
N THR A 166 -13.47 -12.69 -7.54
CA THR A 166 -12.61 -13.81 -7.12
C THR A 166 -12.86 -14.30 -5.70
N PHE A 167 -13.67 -13.58 -4.91
CA PHE A 167 -13.88 -13.84 -3.50
C PHE A 167 -15.23 -14.50 -3.19
N THR A 168 -15.29 -15.17 -2.04
CA THR A 168 -16.53 -15.75 -1.52
C THR A 168 -17.03 -14.92 -0.34
N TYR A 169 -18.32 -14.61 -0.31
CA TYR A 169 -18.92 -13.70 0.67
C TYR A 169 -19.86 -14.40 1.67
N PRO A 170 -19.92 -13.95 2.95
CA PRO A 170 -19.24 -12.79 3.54
C PRO A 170 -17.72 -12.98 3.62
N MET A 171 -16.96 -11.87 3.47
CA MET A 171 -15.49 -11.87 3.46
C MET A 171 -14.94 -10.85 4.46
N LEU A 172 -13.81 -11.17 5.07
CA LEU A 172 -12.93 -10.20 5.73
C LEU A 172 -11.67 -9.96 4.91
N LEU A 173 -11.29 -8.70 4.80
CA LEU A 173 -9.98 -8.28 4.32
C LEU A 173 -9.19 -7.73 5.49
N LEU A 174 -8.01 -8.28 5.74
CA LEU A 174 -7.08 -7.91 6.80
C LEU A 174 -5.84 -7.30 6.17
N ASP A 175 -5.61 -6.02 6.43
CA ASP A 175 -4.46 -5.26 5.94
C ASP A 175 -3.49 -5.00 7.09
N PHE A 176 -2.42 -5.76 7.15
CA PHE A 176 -1.38 -5.63 8.17
C PHE A 176 -0.34 -4.59 7.73
N GLY A 177 -0.49 -3.36 8.20
CA GLY A 177 0.45 -2.26 7.97
C GLY A 177 1.49 -2.13 9.09
N GLY A 178 2.51 -1.29 8.85
CA GLY A 178 3.50 -0.95 9.89
C GLY A 178 2.89 -0.18 11.07
N GLY A 179 1.96 0.73 10.81
CA GLY A 179 1.32 1.58 11.82
C GLY A 179 -0.07 1.13 12.27
N THR A 180 -0.79 0.36 11.46
CA THR A 180 -2.19 -0.05 11.72
C THR A 180 -2.44 -1.46 11.20
N LEU A 181 -3.43 -2.13 11.82
CA LEU A 181 -4.16 -3.24 11.21
C LEU A 181 -5.53 -2.70 10.76
N ASP A 182 -5.76 -2.65 9.45
CA ASP A 182 -7.03 -2.26 8.87
C ASP A 182 -7.86 -3.50 8.52
N VAL A 183 -9.12 -3.53 8.97
CA VAL A 183 -10.03 -4.66 8.75
C VAL A 183 -11.29 -4.16 8.07
N SER A 184 -11.68 -4.79 6.97
CA SER A 184 -12.94 -4.52 6.30
C SER A 184 -13.78 -5.79 6.08
N HIS A 185 -15.09 -5.65 6.28
CA HIS A 185 -16.07 -6.71 6.12
C HIS A 185 -16.94 -6.43 4.89
N TRP A 186 -17.04 -7.42 4.00
CA TRP A 186 -17.74 -7.34 2.73
C TRP A 186 -18.82 -8.41 2.67
N LYS A 187 -20.02 -8.01 2.28
CA LYS A 187 -21.14 -8.92 2.08
C LYS A 187 -22.16 -8.33 1.11
N TYR A 188 -23.06 -9.19 0.66
CA TYR A 188 -24.23 -8.74 -0.07
C TYR A 188 -25.28 -8.21 0.89
N GLU A 189 -25.79 -7.01 0.59
CA GLU A 189 -26.95 -6.40 1.25
C GLU A 189 -28.03 -6.06 0.23
N LYS A 190 -29.24 -5.80 0.66
CA LYS A 190 -30.30 -5.31 -0.20
C LYS A 190 -30.24 -3.80 -0.23
N ASP A 191 -30.27 -3.20 -1.44
CA ASP A 191 -30.46 -1.77 -1.62
C ASP A 191 -31.90 -1.34 -1.33
N GLU A 192 -32.20 -0.07 -1.47
CA GLU A 192 -33.53 0.51 -1.27
C GLU A 192 -34.60 -0.06 -2.23
N PHE A 193 -34.17 -0.62 -3.38
CA PHE A 193 -35.04 -1.27 -4.37
C PHE A 193 -35.13 -2.78 -4.19
N GLY A 194 -34.46 -3.36 -3.15
CA GLY A 194 -34.45 -4.80 -2.87
C GLY A 194 -33.43 -5.60 -3.69
N ASN A 195 -32.60 -4.95 -4.51
CA ASN A 195 -31.54 -5.62 -5.29
C ASN A 195 -30.40 -6.03 -4.37
N LYS A 196 -29.78 -7.16 -4.68
CA LYS A 196 -28.63 -7.68 -3.94
C LYS A 196 -27.35 -6.99 -4.43
N VAL A 197 -26.81 -6.09 -3.60
CA VAL A 197 -25.60 -5.32 -3.89
C VAL A 197 -24.47 -5.75 -2.96
N LEU A 198 -23.30 -5.99 -3.53
CA LEU A 198 -22.09 -6.27 -2.78
C LEU A 198 -21.46 -4.95 -2.30
N GLY A 199 -21.17 -4.86 -1.02
CA GLY A 199 -20.56 -3.68 -0.44
C GLY A 199 -19.72 -3.96 0.80
N MET A 200 -18.88 -2.98 1.14
CA MET A 200 -18.18 -2.95 2.42
C MET A 200 -19.15 -2.46 3.50
N THR A 201 -19.52 -3.35 4.41
CA THR A 201 -20.54 -3.07 5.44
C THR A 201 -19.96 -2.58 6.75
N LYS A 202 -18.67 -2.83 6.98
CA LYS A 202 -17.95 -2.37 8.17
C LYS A 202 -16.45 -2.26 7.85
N ALA A 203 -15.79 -1.24 8.42
CA ALA A 203 -14.34 -1.13 8.44
C ALA A 203 -13.87 -0.60 9.79
N SER A 204 -12.69 -1.00 10.23
CA SER A 204 -12.04 -0.51 11.45
C SER A 204 -10.53 -0.51 11.27
N SER A 205 -9.87 0.50 11.85
CA SER A 205 -8.41 0.57 11.96
C SER A 205 -8.01 0.35 13.42
N PHE A 206 -7.03 -0.52 13.65
CA PHE A 206 -6.49 -0.83 14.96
C PHE A 206 -5.04 -0.32 15.05
N ALA A 207 -4.86 0.91 15.50
CA ALA A 207 -3.55 1.55 15.60
C ALA A 207 -2.59 0.81 16.55
N GLN A 208 -3.13 0.16 17.61
CA GLN A 208 -2.34 -0.64 18.56
C GLN A 208 -1.80 -1.95 17.97
N HIS A 209 -2.18 -2.31 16.75
CA HIS A 209 -1.74 -3.53 16.04
C HIS A 209 -0.95 -3.22 14.78
N GLY A 210 -0.30 -2.06 14.70
CA GLY A 210 0.76 -1.82 13.73
C GLY A 210 1.92 -2.79 13.94
N PHE A 211 2.54 -3.25 12.86
CA PHE A 211 3.59 -4.27 12.93
C PHE A 211 4.98 -3.71 13.30
N GLU A 212 5.18 -2.40 13.26
CA GLU A 212 6.48 -1.78 13.54
C GLU A 212 7.05 -2.12 14.92
N PRO A 213 6.29 -2.06 16.04
CA PRO A 213 6.80 -2.49 17.34
C PRO A 213 7.20 -3.98 17.39
N THR A 214 6.57 -4.80 16.56
CA THR A 214 6.88 -6.24 16.44
C THR A 214 8.22 -6.45 15.73
N ILE A 215 8.53 -5.66 14.70
CA ILE A 215 9.86 -5.67 14.04
C ILE A 215 10.94 -5.24 15.03
N GLU A 216 10.70 -4.20 15.85
CA GLU A 216 11.64 -3.78 16.88
C GLU A 216 11.88 -4.87 17.94
N ALA A 217 10.84 -5.60 18.33
CA ALA A 217 10.96 -6.73 19.23
C ALA A 217 11.76 -7.89 18.61
N LEU A 218 11.53 -8.21 17.33
CA LEU A 218 12.32 -9.19 16.57
C LEU A 218 13.80 -8.77 16.52
N LEU A 219 14.08 -7.53 16.16
CA LEU A 219 15.44 -6.98 16.11
C LEU A 219 16.15 -7.07 17.47
N THR A 220 15.44 -6.75 18.56
CA THR A 220 15.96 -6.90 19.91
C THR A 220 16.36 -8.34 20.21
N LYS A 221 15.56 -9.31 19.78
CA LYS A 221 15.85 -10.74 19.96
C LYS A 221 17.02 -11.19 19.09
N PHE A 222 17.10 -10.74 17.83
CA PHE A 222 18.24 -11.04 16.95
C PHE A 222 19.55 -10.51 17.54
N ASN A 223 19.57 -9.26 18.00
CA ASN A 223 20.76 -8.65 18.60
C ASN A 223 21.19 -9.29 19.94
N SER A 224 20.26 -9.94 20.65
CA SER A 224 20.54 -10.61 21.92
C SER A 224 20.71 -12.12 21.82
N ALA A 225 20.57 -12.70 20.64
CA ALA A 225 20.70 -14.13 20.45
C ALA A 225 22.16 -14.59 20.53
N GLU A 226 22.37 -15.85 20.94
CA GLU A 226 23.71 -16.46 21.02
C GLU A 226 24.37 -16.52 19.64
N GLY A 227 25.60 -16.07 19.52
CA GLY A 227 26.33 -15.98 18.27
C GLY A 227 26.10 -14.68 17.49
N SER A 228 25.18 -13.81 17.94
CA SER A 228 24.97 -12.49 17.36
C SER A 228 26.11 -11.53 17.70
N ASP A 229 26.52 -10.68 16.76
CA ASP A 229 27.45 -9.57 17.04
C ASP A 229 26.75 -8.32 17.60
N GLY A 230 25.40 -8.33 17.68
CA GLY A 230 24.59 -7.31 18.33
C GLY A 230 24.42 -6.00 17.55
N ASN A 231 24.78 -5.96 16.27
CA ASN A 231 24.80 -4.75 15.45
C ASN A 231 23.80 -4.73 14.27
N TYR A 232 22.82 -5.62 14.30
CA TYR A 232 21.79 -5.68 13.26
C TYR A 232 20.79 -4.52 13.38
N ASP A 233 20.27 -4.08 12.24
CA ASP A 233 19.23 -3.06 12.16
C ASP A 233 17.90 -3.64 11.63
N ILE A 234 16.87 -2.77 11.50
CA ILE A 234 15.53 -3.18 11.03
C ILE A 234 15.57 -3.80 9.63
N SER A 235 16.48 -3.35 8.75
CA SER A 235 16.55 -3.91 7.40
C SER A 235 17.18 -5.31 7.42
N ASP A 236 18.18 -5.52 8.27
CA ASP A 236 18.77 -6.83 8.47
C ASP A 236 17.71 -7.79 9.04
N ALA A 237 16.90 -7.33 10.01
CA ALA A 237 15.82 -8.13 10.57
C ALA A 237 14.78 -8.52 9.50
N ILE A 238 14.43 -7.62 8.60
CA ILE A 238 13.49 -7.90 7.49
C ILE A 238 14.11 -8.90 6.52
N GLU A 239 15.36 -8.71 6.12
CA GLU A 239 16.10 -9.62 5.22
C GLU A 239 16.13 -11.05 5.79
N TYR A 240 16.49 -11.22 7.06
CA TYR A 240 16.51 -12.56 7.69
C TYR A 240 15.12 -13.20 7.81
N LEU A 241 14.08 -12.37 7.97
CA LEU A 241 12.70 -12.87 7.97
C LEU A 241 12.24 -13.31 6.58
N GLU A 242 12.69 -12.61 5.52
CA GLU A 242 12.36 -12.93 4.13
C GLU A 242 13.15 -14.16 3.64
N ASP A 243 14.43 -14.26 4.00
CA ASP A 243 15.30 -15.37 3.62
C ASP A 243 15.07 -16.63 4.47
N ASP A 244 14.32 -16.49 5.57
CA ASP A 244 14.06 -17.55 6.57
C ASP A 244 15.35 -18.16 7.18
N GLU A 245 16.40 -17.36 7.27
CA GLU A 245 17.73 -17.75 7.75
C GLU A 245 18.38 -16.64 8.58
N LEU A 246 19.16 -17.02 9.60
CA LEU A 246 20.05 -16.12 10.34
C LEU A 246 21.50 -16.40 9.96
N PRO A 247 22.37 -15.36 9.90
CA PRO A 247 23.79 -15.55 9.63
C PRO A 247 24.57 -16.14 10.83
N PHE A 248 23.89 -16.42 11.93
CA PHE A 248 24.46 -16.91 13.19
C PHE A 248 23.51 -17.87 13.90
N GLY A 249 24.05 -18.61 14.88
CA GLY A 249 23.25 -19.54 15.69
C GLY A 249 22.92 -20.86 14.99
N GLU A 250 22.12 -21.68 15.67
CA GLU A 250 21.62 -22.95 15.15
C GLU A 250 20.33 -22.72 14.30
N ALA A 251 20.03 -23.67 13.43
CA ALA A 251 18.89 -23.61 12.51
C ALA A 251 17.52 -23.32 13.17
N ASN A 252 17.34 -23.64 14.45
CA ASN A 252 16.08 -23.42 15.16
C ASN A 252 15.95 -22.01 15.78
N VAL A 253 17.04 -21.24 15.88
CA VAL A 253 17.05 -19.93 16.59
C VAL A 253 16.07 -18.96 15.98
N LEU A 254 16.03 -18.86 14.65
CA LEU A 254 15.09 -17.98 13.94
C LEU A 254 13.63 -18.37 14.22
N LYS A 255 13.32 -19.65 14.16
CA LYS A 255 11.98 -20.17 14.42
C LYS A 255 11.53 -19.84 15.84
N ASP A 256 12.39 -20.09 16.84
CA ASP A 256 12.09 -19.82 18.24
C ASP A 256 11.84 -18.32 18.47
N ILE A 257 12.65 -17.45 17.85
CA ILE A 257 12.45 -16.00 17.92
C ILE A 257 11.13 -15.59 17.25
N LYS A 258 10.82 -16.13 16.06
CA LYS A 258 9.54 -15.89 15.38
C LYS A 258 8.38 -16.30 16.27
N ASP A 259 8.37 -17.52 16.80
CA ASP A 259 7.28 -18.01 17.66
C ASP A 259 7.12 -17.17 18.93
N LEU A 260 8.23 -16.75 19.54
CA LEU A 260 8.21 -15.94 20.76
C LEU A 260 7.61 -14.54 20.53
N VAL A 261 7.80 -13.94 19.35
CA VAL A 261 7.41 -12.56 19.05
C VAL A 261 6.12 -12.49 18.23
N LEU A 262 5.97 -13.34 17.20
CA LEU A 262 4.85 -13.24 16.25
C LEU A 262 3.55 -13.85 16.81
N ARG A 263 3.65 -14.95 17.55
CA ARG A 263 2.46 -15.60 18.12
C ARG A 263 1.68 -14.66 19.07
N PRO A 264 2.30 -13.99 20.07
CA PRO A 264 1.58 -13.04 20.92
C PRO A 264 1.01 -11.84 20.15
N TYR A 265 1.68 -11.40 19.06
CA TYR A 265 1.17 -10.36 18.19
C TYR A 265 -0.12 -10.81 17.50
N VAL A 266 -0.11 -12.00 16.88
CA VAL A 266 -1.27 -12.57 16.18
C VAL A 266 -2.43 -12.79 17.14
N GLU A 267 -2.21 -13.36 18.32
CA GLU A 267 -3.24 -13.57 19.34
C GLU A 267 -3.94 -12.26 19.74
N LYS A 268 -3.18 -11.18 19.94
CA LYS A 268 -3.74 -9.84 20.24
C LYS A 268 -4.53 -9.28 19.06
N ALA A 269 -4.00 -9.39 17.83
CA ALA A 269 -4.68 -8.94 16.64
C ALA A 269 -6.02 -9.67 16.44
N ILE A 270 -6.03 -10.99 16.57
CA ILE A 270 -7.22 -11.84 16.48
C ILE A 270 -8.24 -11.48 17.58
N SER A 271 -7.79 -11.24 18.82
CA SER A 271 -8.68 -10.80 19.89
C SER A 271 -9.42 -9.51 19.54
N SER A 272 -8.72 -8.53 18.96
CA SER A 272 -9.32 -7.27 18.53
C SER A 272 -10.25 -7.45 17.32
N ILE A 273 -9.87 -8.30 16.35
CA ILE A 273 -10.75 -8.65 15.23
C ILE A 273 -12.03 -9.30 15.74
N ASN A 274 -11.93 -10.28 16.63
CA ASN A 274 -13.09 -11.00 17.21
C ASN A 274 -14.01 -10.08 18.03
N SER A 275 -13.47 -9.05 18.69
CA SER A 275 -14.27 -8.08 19.45
C SER A 275 -15.15 -7.21 18.56
N SER A 276 -14.71 -6.95 17.33
CA SER A 276 -15.35 -6.01 16.42
C SER A 276 -16.05 -6.69 15.25
N PHE A 277 -15.56 -7.84 14.82
CA PHE A 277 -16.05 -8.60 13.66
C PHE A 277 -16.42 -10.02 14.10
N LYS A 278 -17.06 -10.77 13.21
CA LYS A 278 -17.42 -12.18 13.42
C LYS A 278 -16.73 -13.07 12.36
N PRO A 279 -15.42 -13.30 12.46
CA PRO A 279 -14.65 -14.03 11.43
C PRO A 279 -15.23 -15.42 11.14
N ASN A 280 -15.72 -16.11 12.18
CA ASN A 280 -16.32 -17.44 12.06
C ASN A 280 -17.61 -17.48 11.23
N THR A 281 -18.18 -16.35 10.84
CA THR A 281 -19.35 -16.24 9.94
C THR A 281 -18.93 -15.92 8.51
N CYS A 282 -17.65 -15.62 8.28
CA CYS A 282 -17.12 -15.33 6.96
C CYS A 282 -16.79 -16.62 6.20
N LYS A 283 -16.95 -16.58 4.90
CA LYS A 283 -16.63 -17.69 3.97
C LYS A 283 -15.25 -17.51 3.36
N ASP A 284 -14.68 -16.31 3.45
CA ASP A 284 -13.37 -15.98 2.92
C ASP A 284 -12.67 -15.00 3.87
N ILE A 285 -11.36 -15.15 4.05
CA ILE A 285 -10.51 -14.23 4.79
C ILE A 285 -9.29 -13.96 3.93
N ARG A 286 -9.10 -12.71 3.53
CA ARG A 286 -7.99 -12.27 2.70
C ARG A 286 -7.03 -11.40 3.49
N ILE A 287 -5.74 -11.57 3.22
CA ILE A 287 -4.66 -10.91 3.94
C ILE A 287 -3.81 -10.14 2.94
N ILE A 288 -3.50 -8.89 3.28
CA ILE A 288 -2.57 -8.02 2.55
C ILE A 288 -1.65 -7.28 3.53
N GLY A 289 -0.69 -6.56 3.00
CA GLY A 289 0.24 -5.74 3.76
C GLY A 289 1.64 -6.32 3.85
N GLY A 290 2.59 -5.54 4.34
CA GLY A 290 4.00 -5.93 4.40
C GLY A 290 4.26 -7.25 5.11
N PRO A 291 3.78 -7.45 6.33
CA PRO A 291 4.01 -8.68 7.09
C PRO A 291 3.05 -9.83 6.75
N ALA A 292 2.16 -9.67 5.76
CA ALA A 292 1.09 -10.64 5.46
C ALA A 292 1.63 -12.07 5.21
N GLN A 293 2.71 -12.19 4.44
CA GLN A 293 3.34 -13.48 4.14
C GLN A 293 3.91 -14.13 5.42
N LEU A 294 4.59 -13.35 6.24
CA LEU A 294 5.20 -13.79 7.49
C LEU A 294 4.15 -14.26 8.52
N LEU A 295 2.98 -13.58 8.54
CA LEU A 295 1.90 -13.87 9.50
C LEU A 295 0.96 -14.99 9.04
N LEU A 296 1.02 -15.41 7.78
CA LEU A 296 0.04 -16.31 7.18
C LEU A 296 -0.12 -17.61 7.95
N GLU A 297 0.97 -18.30 8.27
CA GLU A 297 0.95 -19.57 9.00
C GLU A 297 0.35 -19.42 10.39
N TYR A 298 0.70 -18.37 11.12
CA TYR A 298 0.15 -18.09 12.45
C TYR A 298 -1.35 -17.80 12.38
N LEU A 299 -1.79 -17.02 11.38
CA LEU A 299 -3.21 -16.72 11.18
C LEU A 299 -4.01 -17.96 10.79
N GLN A 300 -3.44 -18.87 10.00
CA GLN A 300 -4.08 -20.14 9.63
C GLN A 300 -4.32 -21.05 10.85
N THR A 301 -3.46 -21.00 11.85
CA THR A 301 -3.68 -21.76 13.10
C THR A 301 -4.81 -21.19 13.96
N GLU A 302 -5.04 -19.88 13.90
CA GLU A 302 -6.05 -19.18 14.69
C GLU A 302 -7.45 -19.18 14.06
N PHE A 303 -7.51 -19.09 12.72
CA PHE A 303 -8.79 -19.09 11.97
C PHE A 303 -9.18 -20.50 11.53
N ILE A 304 -9.60 -21.34 12.47
CA ILE A 304 -9.88 -22.78 12.25
C ILE A 304 -11.00 -23.04 11.22
N LYS A 305 -12.00 -22.15 11.11
CA LYS A 305 -13.19 -22.38 10.25
C LYS A 305 -13.02 -21.89 8.83
N THR A 306 -12.23 -20.86 8.61
CA THR A 306 -12.01 -20.25 7.32
C THR A 306 -10.53 -19.94 7.19
N GLU A 307 -9.85 -20.72 6.37
CA GLU A 307 -8.41 -20.57 6.16
C GLU A 307 -8.09 -19.22 5.49
N PRO A 308 -7.27 -18.38 6.15
CA PRO A 308 -6.82 -17.12 5.58
C PRO A 308 -5.92 -17.34 4.36
N LYS A 309 -6.04 -16.44 3.37
CA LYS A 309 -5.27 -16.49 2.11
C LYS A 309 -4.78 -15.11 1.72
N LEU A 310 -3.64 -15.03 1.07
CA LEU A 310 -3.20 -13.79 0.43
C LEU A 310 -4.11 -13.43 -0.76
N ILE A 311 -4.27 -12.14 -1.04
CA ILE A 311 -4.99 -11.70 -2.25
C ILE A 311 -4.13 -11.97 -3.48
N ASP A 312 -2.87 -11.56 -3.45
CA ASP A 312 -1.92 -11.79 -4.52
C ASP A 312 -0.68 -12.49 -3.94
N ASN A 313 -0.34 -13.64 -4.53
CA ASN A 313 0.84 -14.40 -4.14
C ASN A 313 2.14 -13.79 -4.68
N LYS A 314 2.07 -12.72 -5.49
CA LYS A 314 3.23 -12.12 -6.13
C LYS A 314 3.96 -11.12 -5.23
N ASN A 315 3.22 -10.21 -4.61
CA ASN A 315 3.79 -9.20 -3.71
C ASN A 315 2.73 -8.65 -2.76
N PRO A 316 2.45 -9.30 -1.63
CA PRO A 316 1.45 -8.86 -0.67
C PRO A 316 1.77 -7.49 -0.08
N GLN A 317 3.04 -7.10 -0.04
CA GLN A 317 3.48 -5.78 0.43
C GLN A 317 2.97 -4.64 -0.47
N CYS A 318 2.86 -4.86 -1.78
CA CYS A 318 2.35 -3.88 -2.75
C CYS A 318 0.84 -4.00 -3.00
N ALA A 319 0.14 -4.92 -2.33
CA ALA A 319 -1.25 -5.25 -2.63
C ALA A 319 -2.18 -4.03 -2.63
N ASN A 320 -2.10 -3.14 -1.62
CA ASN A 320 -2.89 -1.91 -1.62
C ASN A 320 -2.67 -1.07 -2.88
N ALA A 321 -1.41 -0.82 -3.23
CA ALA A 321 -1.09 -0.03 -4.42
C ALA A 321 -1.62 -0.68 -5.69
N ILE A 322 -1.53 -2.01 -5.83
CA ILE A 322 -2.05 -2.76 -6.96
C ILE A 322 -3.59 -2.64 -7.03
N LEU A 323 -4.29 -2.86 -5.91
CA LEU A 323 -5.75 -2.76 -5.82
C LEU A 323 -6.26 -1.35 -6.14
N PHE A 324 -5.56 -0.31 -5.69
CA PHE A 324 -5.88 1.06 -6.06
C PHE A 324 -5.72 1.30 -7.56
N ALA A 325 -4.66 0.76 -8.18
CA ALA A 325 -4.43 0.88 -9.62
C ALA A 325 -5.54 0.20 -10.43
N GLU A 326 -5.95 -0.99 -10.05
CA GLU A 326 -7.05 -1.70 -10.68
C GLU A 326 -8.36 -0.88 -10.57
N ARG A 327 -8.69 -0.42 -9.37
CA ARG A 327 -9.89 0.38 -9.15
C ARG A 327 -9.87 1.71 -9.90
N TYR A 328 -8.73 2.41 -9.94
CA TYR A 328 -8.62 3.66 -10.68
C TYR A 328 -8.78 3.45 -12.19
N LYS A 329 -8.14 2.43 -12.73
CA LYS A 329 -8.31 2.06 -14.15
C LYS A 329 -9.76 1.72 -14.49
N GLU A 330 -10.44 1.00 -13.61
CA GLU A 330 -11.87 0.71 -13.75
C GLU A 330 -12.72 1.99 -13.79
N LEU A 331 -12.47 2.94 -12.89
CA LEU A 331 -13.17 4.23 -12.88
C LEU A 331 -12.94 5.02 -14.17
N LEU A 332 -11.70 5.08 -14.67
CA LEU A 332 -11.40 5.74 -15.94
C LEU A 332 -12.14 5.12 -17.13
N VAL A 333 -12.30 3.79 -17.13
CA VAL A 333 -13.07 3.10 -18.16
C VAL A 333 -14.55 3.45 -18.06
N LEU A 334 -15.12 3.45 -16.86
CA LEU A 334 -16.53 3.81 -16.65
C LEU A 334 -16.81 5.24 -17.09
N GLU A 335 -15.98 6.21 -16.66
CA GLU A 335 -16.10 7.60 -17.09
C GLU A 335 -16.02 7.76 -18.61
N TYR A 336 -15.09 7.07 -19.27
CA TYR A 336 -14.94 7.10 -20.73
C TYR A 336 -16.18 6.54 -21.45
N LEU A 337 -16.74 5.44 -20.96
CA LEU A 337 -17.89 4.79 -21.56
C LEU A 337 -19.16 5.62 -21.37
N ASP A 338 -19.36 6.24 -20.22
CA ASP A 338 -20.51 7.10 -19.92
C ASP A 338 -20.45 8.41 -20.71
N GLY A 339 -19.30 9.05 -20.80
CA GLY A 339 -19.11 10.24 -21.66
C GLY A 339 -19.37 9.96 -23.16
N ASN A 340 -18.99 8.76 -23.65
CA ASN A 340 -19.30 8.37 -25.02
C ASN A 340 -20.79 8.03 -25.25
N LYS A 341 -21.53 7.59 -24.23
CA LYS A 341 -22.98 7.39 -24.31
C LYS A 341 -23.74 8.71 -24.41
N GLU A 342 -23.30 9.74 -23.67
CA GLU A 342 -23.91 11.10 -23.74
C GLU A 342 -23.72 11.72 -25.13
N VAL A 343 -22.51 11.59 -25.72
CA VAL A 343 -22.23 12.06 -27.09
C VAL A 343 -23.07 11.30 -28.13
N ALA A 344 -23.22 9.98 -27.99
CA ALA A 344 -24.08 9.19 -28.88
C ALA A 344 -25.56 9.55 -28.75
N ALA A 345 -26.04 9.80 -27.52
CA ALA A 345 -27.43 10.18 -27.27
C ALA A 345 -27.76 11.59 -27.85
N THR A 346 -26.85 12.55 -27.72
CA THR A 346 -27.01 13.90 -28.31
C THR A 346 -26.96 13.88 -29.84
N THR A 347 -26.20 12.96 -30.44
CA THR A 347 -26.13 12.83 -31.91
C THR A 347 -27.40 12.20 -32.51
N VAL A 348 -28.09 11.33 -31.77
CA VAL A 348 -29.35 10.70 -32.19
C VAL A 348 -30.55 11.63 -31.99
N ALA A 349 -30.51 12.55 -31.01
CA ALA A 349 -31.57 13.53 -30.77
C ALA A 349 -31.52 14.76 -31.70
N GLY A 350 -30.45 14.89 -32.50
CA GLY A 350 -30.25 15.98 -33.47
C GLY A 350 -30.52 15.57 -34.93
N GLN A 351 -31.04 14.36 -35.17
CA GLN A 351 -31.59 13.90 -36.46
C GLN A 351 -33.12 13.80 -36.39
#